data_f78bff15a80d71e5a54bb0c5d9aa0526
#
_entry.id   f78bff15a80d71e5a54bb0c5d9aa0526
#
_cell.length_a   1.000
_cell.length_b   1.000
_cell.length_c   1.000
_cell.angle_alpha   90.00
_cell.angle_beta   90.00
_cell.angle_gamma   90.00
#
_symmetry.space_group_name_H-M   'P 1'
#
loop_
_entity.id
_entity.type
_entity.pdbx_description
1 polymer ?
#
loop_
_entity_poly.entity_id
_entity_poly.type
_entity_poly.pdbx_seq_one_letter_code
_entity_poly.pdbx_strand_id
1 'polypeptide(L)'
;LITHNLAGLNMFTYNQTDNNGPIINVVDSMMGQGKSTWLINTVNKLMLSIFDNLPNPRIIIVTPYLNEITRFKKACPMADLMEPRAYGHSKAEDLHELLESGCNIVTTHALWKKVNRITYDLVSKNKYKLFIDEVMECIEQSNEISNSDFKMLFSCNLISIADDGRIIWNENNEQRYKGKFDLAKSLCENGNLYRFKNKYTFWIFPPDFLAQFSEVYILTYLWKNSLMDGYAKASGYRVHHYSLVDYQLKAHALANESHLRAAMSEKITIITDSKLNAIGDIPKLGPKTCPLSATWYKHQEDNVLKGIHNLIYNYYKNRVSGPAKLSMWTCYSAQRPKLKGAGYSKGFVSCNARATNEHRHRTNLAYMINLYMVPIVKTFIESRGVKIDQDQYALSALVQWIFRSAIRD
;
A
#
# COMPACT_ATOMS: atom_id res chain seq x y z
N LEU A 1 34.37 -18.32 6.36
CA LEU A 1 33.70 -18.67 5.09
C LEU A 1 32.57 -19.64 5.42
N ILE A 2 31.40 -19.12 5.81
CA ILE A 2 30.18 -19.89 5.90
C ILE A 2 29.24 -19.31 4.85
N THR A 3 29.25 -19.89 3.67
CA THR A 3 28.23 -19.70 2.64
C THR A 3 27.02 -20.51 3.05
N HIS A 4 26.12 -19.93 3.86
CA HIS A 4 24.82 -20.52 4.05
C HIS A 4 23.94 -20.22 2.83
N ASN A 5 23.49 -21.30 2.22
CA ASN A 5 22.50 -21.36 1.17
C ASN A 5 21.19 -20.70 1.66
N LEU A 6 20.93 -19.43 1.28
CA LEU A 6 19.72 -18.67 1.63
C LEU A 6 18.54 -18.96 0.67
N ALA A 7 18.52 -20.15 0.07
CA ALA A 7 17.38 -20.60 -0.72
C ALA A 7 16.39 -21.29 0.22
N GLY A 8 15.28 -20.61 0.57
CA GLY A 8 14.12 -21.27 1.17
C GLY A 8 13.68 -20.84 2.57
N LEU A 9 14.10 -19.66 3.08
CA LEU A 9 13.58 -19.17 4.37
C LEU A 9 12.21 -18.50 4.17
N ASN A 10 11.14 -19.25 4.45
CA ASN A 10 9.82 -18.68 4.65
C ASN A 10 9.84 -17.76 5.89
N MET A 11 9.17 -16.60 5.85
CA MET A 11 8.99 -15.73 7.03
C MET A 11 8.21 -16.43 8.16
N PHE A 12 7.61 -17.57 7.86
CA PHE A 12 7.04 -18.53 8.81
C PHE A 12 7.50 -19.93 8.47
N THR A 13 7.64 -20.77 9.48
CA THR A 13 7.76 -22.23 9.37
C THR A 13 6.45 -22.90 8.89
N TYR A 14 5.62 -22.20 8.11
CA TYR A 14 4.56 -22.84 7.36
C TYR A 14 5.19 -23.40 6.08
N ASN A 15 5.31 -24.70 6.02
CA ASN A 15 5.67 -25.40 4.78
C ASN A 15 4.69 -24.98 3.67
N GLN A 16 5.20 -24.51 2.54
CA GLN A 16 4.38 -24.15 1.37
C GLN A 16 3.54 -25.32 0.83
N THR A 17 3.74 -26.53 1.34
CA THR A 17 2.98 -27.74 1.00
C THR A 17 1.72 -27.92 1.85
N ASP A 18 1.58 -27.22 2.98
CA ASP A 18 0.37 -27.30 3.80
C ASP A 18 -0.64 -26.25 3.35
N ASN A 19 -1.76 -26.72 2.81
CA ASN A 19 -2.94 -25.92 2.46
C ASN A 19 -3.62 -25.21 3.67
N ASN A 20 -2.91 -25.00 4.77
CA ASN A 20 -3.44 -24.55 6.07
C ASN A 20 -3.02 -23.12 6.48
N GLY A 21 -2.39 -22.33 5.58
CA GLY A 21 -2.04 -20.92 5.88
C GLY A 21 -3.28 -20.07 6.16
N PRO A 22 -3.16 -18.99 6.97
CA PRO A 22 -4.27 -18.07 7.25
C PRO A 22 -4.79 -17.42 5.96
N ILE A 23 -6.10 -17.12 5.94
CA ILE A 23 -6.80 -16.65 4.74
C ILE A 23 -6.96 -15.13 4.77
N ILE A 24 -6.67 -14.51 3.64
CA ILE A 24 -7.04 -13.13 3.33
C ILE A 24 -8.05 -13.13 2.19
N ASN A 25 -9.20 -12.50 2.40
CA ASN A 25 -10.22 -12.30 1.38
C ASN A 25 -9.94 -10.98 0.66
N VAL A 26 -9.63 -11.03 -0.62
CA VAL A 26 -9.36 -9.85 -1.44
C VAL A 26 -10.56 -9.55 -2.32
N VAL A 27 -11.15 -8.38 -2.15
CA VAL A 27 -12.23 -7.85 -2.97
C VAL A 27 -11.60 -6.96 -4.04
N ASP A 28 -11.26 -7.58 -5.17
CA ASP A 28 -10.57 -6.94 -6.29
C ASP A 28 -11.58 -6.57 -7.37
N SER A 29 -11.98 -5.31 -7.39
CA SER A 29 -12.94 -4.80 -8.35
C SER A 29 -12.61 -3.39 -8.77
N MET A 30 -12.99 -3.04 -10.00
CA MET A 30 -12.72 -1.74 -10.60
C MET A 30 -13.18 -0.59 -9.67
N MET A 31 -12.50 0.54 -9.74
CA MET A 31 -12.90 1.73 -9.01
C MET A 31 -14.30 2.17 -9.47
N GLY A 32 -15.12 2.60 -8.49
CA GLY A 32 -16.51 2.98 -8.76
C GLY A 32 -17.52 1.83 -8.68
N GLN A 33 -17.09 0.57 -8.61
CA GLN A 33 -17.99 -0.60 -8.52
C GLN A 33 -18.58 -0.84 -7.12
N GLY A 34 -18.48 0.13 -6.22
CA GLY A 34 -19.19 0.07 -4.94
C GLY A 34 -18.50 -0.77 -3.85
N LYS A 35 -17.17 -0.99 -3.91
CA LYS A 35 -16.45 -1.71 -2.85
C LYS A 35 -16.74 -1.18 -1.45
N SER A 36 -16.62 0.14 -1.25
CA SER A 36 -16.91 0.74 0.06
C SER A 36 -18.41 0.69 0.40
N THR A 37 -19.31 0.71 -0.59
CA THR A 37 -20.75 0.49 -0.39
C THR A 37 -21.03 -0.94 0.06
N TRP A 38 -20.36 -1.92 -0.57
CA TRP A 38 -20.42 -3.31 -0.15
C TRP A 38 -19.95 -3.47 1.31
N LEU A 39 -18.82 -2.85 1.67
CA LEU A 39 -18.33 -2.86 3.05
C LEU A 39 -19.35 -2.29 4.03
N ILE A 40 -19.90 -1.11 3.74
CA ILE A 40 -20.93 -0.48 4.58
C ILE A 40 -22.15 -1.40 4.74
N ASN A 41 -22.66 -1.97 3.65
CA ASN A 41 -23.78 -2.89 3.69
C ASN A 41 -23.45 -4.16 4.49
N THR A 42 -22.25 -4.69 4.36
CA THR A 42 -21.78 -5.87 5.11
C THR A 42 -21.71 -5.56 6.61
N VAL A 43 -21.14 -4.40 6.99
CA VAL A 43 -21.09 -3.97 8.39
C VAL A 43 -22.49 -3.80 8.97
N ASN A 44 -23.37 -3.09 8.28
CA ASN A 44 -24.75 -2.87 8.75
C ASN A 44 -25.50 -4.20 8.88
N LYS A 45 -25.32 -5.14 7.94
CA LYS A 45 -25.93 -6.47 8.03
C LYS A 45 -25.38 -7.28 9.22
N LEU A 46 -24.09 -7.19 9.48
CA LEU A 46 -23.47 -7.85 10.64
C LEU A 46 -24.05 -7.28 11.96
N MET A 47 -24.29 -5.98 12.04
CA MET A 47 -24.89 -5.39 13.25
C MET A 47 -26.35 -5.83 13.43
N LEU A 48 -27.09 -6.04 12.35
CA LEU A 48 -28.47 -6.55 12.44
C LEU A 48 -28.55 -7.99 12.96
N SER A 49 -27.51 -8.82 12.75
CA SER A 49 -27.47 -10.20 13.23
C SER A 49 -27.48 -10.33 14.77
N ILE A 50 -27.23 -9.25 15.49
CA ILE A 50 -27.33 -9.20 16.96
C ILE A 50 -28.77 -9.50 17.41
N PHE A 51 -29.76 -9.11 16.63
CA PHE A 51 -31.18 -9.36 16.92
C PHE A 51 -31.58 -10.85 16.76
N ASP A 52 -30.72 -11.63 16.07
CA ASP A 52 -30.91 -13.07 15.87
C ASP A 52 -30.21 -13.91 16.97
N ASN A 53 -29.87 -13.32 18.11
CA ASN A 53 -29.12 -13.93 19.21
C ASN A 53 -27.74 -14.47 18.84
N LEU A 54 -27.14 -13.95 17.77
CA LEU A 54 -25.77 -14.26 17.40
C LEU A 54 -24.77 -13.41 18.21
N PRO A 55 -23.54 -13.89 18.44
CA PRO A 55 -22.51 -13.11 19.13
C PRO A 55 -22.29 -11.74 18.47
N ASN A 56 -22.19 -10.68 19.27
CA ASN A 56 -21.95 -9.34 18.78
C ASN A 56 -20.65 -9.31 17.96
N PRO A 57 -20.70 -9.05 16.65
CA PRO A 57 -19.50 -8.98 15.81
C PRO A 57 -18.64 -7.78 16.19
N ARG A 58 -17.34 -8.01 16.32
CA ARG A 58 -16.36 -6.95 16.55
C ARG A 58 -15.65 -6.63 15.24
N ILE A 59 -15.60 -5.35 14.90
CA ILE A 59 -15.17 -4.89 13.59
C ILE A 59 -14.09 -3.83 13.72
N ILE A 60 -13.07 -3.95 12.86
CA ILE A 60 -12.08 -2.90 12.63
C ILE A 60 -12.10 -2.55 11.14
N ILE A 61 -12.27 -1.26 10.84
CA ILE A 61 -12.15 -0.70 9.50
C ILE A 61 -10.89 0.15 9.44
N VAL A 62 -10.02 -0.15 8.48
CA VAL A 62 -8.76 0.59 8.25
C VAL A 62 -8.86 1.27 6.89
N THR A 63 -8.71 2.60 6.85
CA THR A 63 -8.91 3.43 5.66
C THR A 63 -7.71 4.34 5.39
N PRO A 64 -7.42 4.74 4.14
CA PRO A 64 -6.25 5.58 3.85
C PRO A 64 -6.29 6.97 4.50
N TYR A 65 -7.48 7.58 4.68
CA TYR A 65 -7.62 8.98 5.06
C TYR A 65 -8.65 9.24 6.15
N LEU A 66 -8.44 10.34 6.90
CA LEU A 66 -9.32 10.77 7.99
C LEU A 66 -10.74 11.13 7.54
N ASN A 67 -10.93 11.70 6.35
CA ASN A 67 -12.25 12.01 5.83
C ASN A 67 -13.12 10.77 5.58
N GLU A 68 -12.51 9.63 5.27
CA GLU A 68 -13.21 8.37 5.11
C GLU A 68 -13.74 7.83 6.45
N ILE A 69 -13.03 8.10 7.56
CA ILE A 69 -13.49 7.74 8.92
C ILE A 69 -14.86 8.35 9.19
N THR A 70 -15.03 9.65 8.93
CA THR A 70 -16.30 10.34 9.12
C THR A 70 -17.41 9.73 8.25
N ARG A 71 -17.07 9.35 7.03
CA ARG A 71 -18.01 8.69 6.11
C ARG A 71 -18.48 7.33 6.65
N PHE A 72 -17.56 6.48 7.11
CA PHE A 72 -17.91 5.16 7.67
C PHE A 72 -18.75 5.28 8.95
N LYS A 73 -18.38 6.18 9.88
CA LYS A 73 -19.16 6.44 11.09
C LYS A 73 -20.59 6.84 10.78
N LYS A 74 -20.77 7.74 9.81
CA LYS A 74 -22.11 8.20 9.40
C LYS A 74 -22.91 7.11 8.69
N ALA A 75 -22.26 6.27 7.90
CA ALA A 75 -22.91 5.24 7.09
C ALA A 75 -23.20 3.94 7.85
N CYS A 76 -22.53 3.70 8.99
CA CYS A 76 -22.71 2.52 9.83
C CYS A 76 -23.13 2.90 11.27
N PRO A 77 -24.29 3.56 11.46
CA PRO A 77 -24.67 4.11 12.77
C PRO A 77 -24.84 3.04 13.85
N MET A 78 -25.33 1.85 13.50
CA MET A 78 -25.52 0.74 14.44
C MET A 78 -24.22 0.09 14.90
N ALA A 79 -23.12 0.28 14.15
CA ALA A 79 -21.82 -0.26 14.52
C ALA A 79 -21.12 0.57 15.60
N ASP A 80 -21.58 1.78 15.89
CA ASP A 80 -20.97 2.72 16.84
C ASP A 80 -19.44 2.77 16.71
N LEU A 81 -18.98 3.03 15.49
CA LEU A 81 -17.53 3.00 15.17
C LEU A 81 -16.77 4.07 15.94
N MET A 82 -15.84 3.66 16.78
CA MET A 82 -14.95 4.54 17.51
C MET A 82 -13.68 4.85 16.72
N GLU A 83 -13.22 6.11 16.77
CA GLU A 83 -11.95 6.55 16.17
C GLU A 83 -10.94 6.78 17.28
N PRO A 84 -9.74 6.15 17.23
CA PRO A 84 -8.67 6.43 18.19
C PRO A 84 -8.23 7.89 18.18
N ARG A 85 -8.19 8.54 19.35
CA ARG A 85 -7.90 9.96 19.53
C ARG A 85 -6.75 10.17 20.52
N ALA A 86 -6.14 11.34 20.50
CA ALA A 86 -5.09 11.73 21.43
C ALA A 86 -5.70 12.65 22.52
N TYR A 87 -6.21 12.07 23.59
CA TYR A 87 -6.73 12.80 24.75
C TYR A 87 -5.80 12.58 25.97
N GLY A 88 -4.75 13.40 26.08
CA GLY A 88 -3.78 13.25 27.17
C GLY A 88 -2.81 12.06 27.03
N HIS A 89 -3.03 11.19 26.08
CA HIS A 89 -2.21 10.03 25.70
C HIS A 89 -2.14 9.87 24.16
N SER A 90 -1.32 8.95 23.67
CA SER A 90 -1.16 8.74 22.23
C SER A 90 -2.37 8.05 21.60
N LYS A 91 -2.58 8.25 20.29
CA LYS A 91 -3.61 7.49 19.54
C LYS A 91 -3.42 5.99 19.61
N ALA A 92 -2.21 5.50 19.82
CA ALA A 92 -1.93 4.07 19.95
C ALA A 92 -2.42 3.53 21.29
N GLU A 93 -2.27 4.29 22.37
CA GLU A 93 -2.80 3.94 23.69
C GLU A 93 -4.33 3.93 23.68
N ASP A 94 -4.96 4.97 23.13
CA ASP A 94 -6.43 5.00 22.98
C ASP A 94 -6.96 3.82 22.12
N LEU A 95 -6.22 3.43 21.05
CA LEU A 95 -6.53 2.22 20.29
C LEU A 95 -6.52 0.97 21.18
N HIS A 96 -5.58 0.85 22.11
CA HIS A 96 -5.52 -0.29 23.02
C HIS A 96 -6.71 -0.30 23.99
N GLU A 97 -7.09 0.85 24.55
CA GLU A 97 -8.26 0.97 25.44
C GLU A 97 -9.57 0.61 24.71
N LEU A 98 -9.75 1.08 23.46
CA LEU A 98 -10.89 0.72 22.65
C LEU A 98 -10.92 -0.78 22.31
N LEU A 99 -9.78 -1.38 22.00
CA LEU A 99 -9.66 -2.81 21.73
C LEU A 99 -9.96 -3.64 23.00
N GLU A 100 -9.46 -3.24 24.14
CA GLU A 100 -9.72 -3.90 25.43
C GLU A 100 -11.20 -3.87 25.78
N SER A 101 -11.86 -2.73 25.56
CA SER A 101 -13.32 -2.55 25.74
C SER A 101 -14.15 -3.29 24.69
N GLY A 102 -13.54 -3.86 23.66
CA GLY A 102 -14.26 -4.58 22.61
C GLY A 102 -15.08 -3.70 21.67
N CYS A 103 -14.72 -2.41 21.57
CA CYS A 103 -15.40 -1.45 20.69
C CYS A 103 -15.18 -1.78 19.21
N ASN A 104 -16.14 -1.44 18.36
CA ASN A 104 -15.93 -1.41 16.92
C ASN A 104 -15.11 -0.17 16.55
N ILE A 105 -14.12 -0.33 15.69
CA ILE A 105 -13.10 0.68 15.46
C ILE A 105 -13.02 1.06 13.97
N VAL A 106 -12.85 2.34 13.71
CA VAL A 106 -12.43 2.85 12.40
C VAL A 106 -11.17 3.68 12.56
N THR A 107 -10.14 3.38 11.77
CA THR A 107 -8.81 4.00 11.91
C THR A 107 -8.14 4.20 10.55
N THR A 108 -6.95 4.83 10.54
CA THR A 108 -6.18 5.07 9.32
C THR A 108 -5.05 4.07 9.13
N HIS A 109 -4.61 3.86 7.87
CA HIS A 109 -3.40 3.12 7.54
C HIS A 109 -2.19 3.60 8.36
N ALA A 110 -2.05 4.92 8.59
CA ALA A 110 -0.94 5.50 9.32
C ALA A 110 -0.89 5.07 10.79
N LEU A 111 -2.04 4.96 11.46
CA LEU A 111 -2.09 4.44 12.82
C LEU A 111 -1.95 2.91 12.82
N TRP A 112 -2.57 2.23 11.85
CA TRP A 112 -2.52 0.79 11.73
C TRP A 112 -1.10 0.25 11.51
N LYS A 113 -0.23 0.98 10.82
CA LYS A 113 1.21 0.66 10.70
C LYS A 113 1.96 0.69 12.04
N LYS A 114 1.40 1.31 13.08
CA LYS A 114 2.01 1.42 14.43
C LYS A 114 1.53 0.35 15.41
N VAL A 115 0.78 -0.66 14.92
CA VAL A 115 0.36 -1.79 15.77
C VAL A 115 1.59 -2.48 16.36
N ASN A 116 1.43 -2.93 17.59
CA ASN A 116 2.49 -3.53 18.39
C ASN A 116 2.01 -4.82 19.06
N ARG A 117 2.82 -5.41 19.91
CA ARG A 117 2.51 -6.66 20.58
C ARG A 117 1.23 -6.59 21.44
N ILE A 118 0.99 -5.45 22.10
CA ILE A 118 -0.24 -5.23 22.87
C ILE A 118 -1.47 -5.27 21.95
N THR A 119 -1.40 -4.58 20.80
CA THR A 119 -2.47 -4.61 19.80
C THR A 119 -2.74 -6.05 19.32
N TYR A 120 -1.67 -6.82 19.10
CA TYR A 120 -1.75 -8.22 18.68
C TYR A 120 -2.55 -9.07 19.69
N ASP A 121 -2.18 -8.99 20.97
CA ASP A 121 -2.80 -9.78 22.02
C ASP A 121 -4.29 -9.42 22.22
N LEU A 122 -4.62 -8.11 22.15
CA LEU A 122 -5.98 -7.62 22.28
C LEU A 122 -6.88 -8.06 21.11
N VAL A 123 -6.34 -8.02 19.88
CA VAL A 123 -7.07 -8.47 18.69
C VAL A 123 -7.30 -9.98 18.73
N SER A 124 -6.28 -10.76 19.08
CA SER A 124 -6.37 -12.23 19.18
C SER A 124 -7.44 -12.66 20.19
N LYS A 125 -7.46 -12.03 21.38
CA LYS A 125 -8.43 -12.28 22.45
C LYS A 125 -9.87 -11.99 21.99
N ASN A 126 -10.07 -10.93 21.22
CA ASN A 126 -11.38 -10.37 20.91
C ASN A 126 -11.97 -10.81 19.57
N LYS A 127 -11.21 -11.57 18.74
CA LYS A 127 -11.66 -12.15 17.46
C LYS A 127 -12.33 -11.18 16.51
N TYR A 128 -11.69 -10.03 16.27
CA TYR A 128 -12.19 -9.02 15.34
C TYR A 128 -12.27 -9.52 13.90
N LYS A 129 -13.22 -8.96 13.14
CA LYS A 129 -13.20 -8.95 11.66
C LYS A 129 -12.50 -7.68 11.19
N LEU A 130 -11.53 -7.82 10.28
CA LEU A 130 -10.75 -6.71 9.75
C LEU A 130 -11.15 -6.39 8.32
N PHE A 131 -11.43 -5.13 8.06
CA PHE A 131 -11.66 -4.59 6.72
C PHE A 131 -10.62 -3.51 6.42
N ILE A 132 -9.82 -3.71 5.38
CA ILE A 132 -8.81 -2.74 4.92
C ILE A 132 -9.29 -2.15 3.59
N ASP A 133 -9.64 -0.87 3.61
CA ASP A 133 -10.01 -0.13 2.40
C ASP A 133 -8.74 0.38 1.71
N GLU A 134 -8.45 -0.14 0.54
CA GLU A 134 -7.23 -0.03 -0.25
C GLU A 134 -6.00 -0.75 0.36
N VAL A 135 -5.08 -1.18 -0.51
CA VAL A 135 -3.82 -1.79 -0.10
C VAL A 135 -2.95 -0.81 0.69
N MET A 136 -2.27 -1.30 1.71
CA MET A 136 -1.34 -0.50 2.52
C MET A 136 0.12 -0.85 2.24
N GLU A 137 1.02 0.03 2.62
CA GLU A 137 2.46 -0.26 2.61
C GLU A 137 2.80 -1.20 3.76
N CYS A 138 3.36 -2.36 3.43
CA CYS A 138 3.67 -3.43 4.38
C CYS A 138 5.14 -3.83 4.38
N ILE A 139 5.94 -3.32 3.45
CA ILE A 139 7.39 -3.51 3.39
C ILE A 139 8.03 -2.18 2.97
N GLU A 140 8.93 -1.65 3.78
CA GLU A 140 9.69 -0.43 3.50
C GLU A 140 11.16 -0.60 3.89
N GLN A 141 12.06 0.04 3.14
CA GLN A 141 13.45 0.13 3.60
C GLN A 141 13.48 1.07 4.82
N SER A 142 14.02 0.57 5.93
CA SER A 142 14.17 1.33 7.17
C SER A 142 15.56 1.93 7.30
N ASN A 143 15.61 3.16 7.80
CA ASN A 143 16.84 3.87 8.15
C ASN A 143 17.02 4.03 9.67
N GLU A 144 16.19 3.37 10.48
CA GLU A 144 16.24 3.47 11.95
C GLU A 144 17.55 2.97 12.54
N ILE A 145 18.19 2.03 11.86
CA ILE A 145 19.53 1.54 12.23
C ILE A 145 20.44 1.69 10.99
N SER A 146 21.42 2.58 11.05
CA SER A 146 22.42 2.70 10.00
C SER A 146 23.32 1.45 9.94
N ASN A 147 24.05 1.26 8.83
CA ASN A 147 24.96 0.11 8.73
C ASN A 147 26.09 0.13 9.78
N SER A 148 26.57 1.31 10.17
CA SER A 148 27.57 1.47 11.23
C SER A 148 26.98 1.16 12.60
N ASP A 149 25.80 1.70 12.88
CA ASP A 149 25.09 1.43 14.14
C ASP A 149 24.73 -0.06 14.26
N PHE A 150 24.30 -0.69 13.15
CA PHE A 150 24.00 -2.12 13.14
C PHE A 150 25.23 -2.95 13.54
N LYS A 151 26.40 -2.66 12.93
CA LYS A 151 27.64 -3.38 13.26
C LYS A 151 28.00 -3.20 14.72
N MET A 152 27.87 -2.00 15.26
CA MET A 152 28.14 -1.70 16.66
C MET A 152 27.18 -2.46 17.58
N LEU A 153 25.87 -2.35 17.37
CA LEU A 153 24.86 -3.04 18.19
C LEU A 153 25.05 -4.56 18.15
N PHE A 154 25.39 -5.12 16.97
CA PHE A 154 25.64 -6.54 16.81
C PHE A 154 26.91 -6.99 17.52
N SER A 155 28.02 -6.22 17.41
CA SER A 155 29.28 -6.53 18.10
C SER A 155 29.17 -6.46 19.63
N CYS A 156 28.32 -5.54 20.12
CA CYS A 156 28.03 -5.41 21.56
C CYS A 156 26.98 -6.42 22.05
N ASN A 157 26.53 -7.35 21.21
CA ASN A 157 25.50 -8.35 21.51
C ASN A 157 24.16 -7.73 21.98
N LEU A 158 23.89 -6.45 21.60
CA LEU A 158 22.61 -5.80 21.88
C LEU A 158 21.50 -6.23 20.90
N ILE A 159 21.89 -6.71 19.74
CA ILE A 159 20.99 -7.30 18.75
C ILE A 159 21.52 -8.62 18.22
N SER A 160 20.63 -9.49 17.80
CA SER A 160 20.91 -10.71 17.03
C SER A 160 20.00 -10.78 15.81
N ILE A 161 20.28 -11.74 14.92
CA ILE A 161 19.46 -11.99 13.72
C ILE A 161 18.93 -13.40 13.81
N ALA A 162 17.59 -13.53 13.73
CA ALA A 162 16.92 -14.82 13.61
C ALA A 162 17.11 -15.43 12.22
N ASP A 163 16.82 -16.72 12.06
CA ASP A 163 16.96 -17.45 10.80
C ASP A 163 16.11 -16.84 9.65
N ASP A 164 14.96 -16.26 9.97
CA ASP A 164 14.09 -15.55 9.01
C ASP A 164 14.61 -14.14 8.64
N GLY A 165 15.72 -13.70 9.23
CA GLY A 165 16.32 -12.38 9.04
C GLY A 165 15.79 -11.31 9.98
N ARG A 166 14.88 -11.62 10.90
CA ARG A 166 14.34 -10.70 11.88
C ARG A 166 15.44 -10.25 12.85
N ILE A 167 15.49 -8.96 13.12
CA ILE A 167 16.39 -8.39 14.12
C ILE A 167 15.74 -8.53 15.49
N ILE A 168 16.44 -9.21 16.40
CA ILE A 168 16.00 -9.41 17.78
C ILE A 168 16.80 -8.46 18.65
N TRP A 169 16.13 -7.72 19.53
CA TRP A 169 16.78 -6.94 20.57
C TRP A 169 17.10 -7.86 21.76
N ASN A 170 18.39 -7.99 22.10
CA ASN A 170 18.83 -8.81 23.21
C ASN A 170 18.84 -7.95 24.48
N GLU A 171 17.84 -8.12 25.34
CA GLU A 171 17.78 -7.40 26.60
C GLU A 171 18.45 -8.22 27.71
N ASN A 172 19.49 -7.67 28.34
CA ASN A 172 19.92 -8.15 29.65
C ASN A 172 18.99 -7.57 30.69
N ASN A 173 18.34 -8.41 31.51
CA ASN A 173 17.32 -8.06 32.49
C ASN A 173 17.73 -7.00 33.53
N GLU A 174 19.00 -6.60 33.61
CA GLU A 174 19.52 -5.69 34.62
C GLU A 174 19.61 -4.23 34.18
N GLN A 175 19.63 -3.92 32.88
CA GLN A 175 19.70 -2.55 32.38
C GLN A 175 18.82 -2.38 31.15
N ARG A 176 17.61 -1.82 31.35
CA ARG A 176 16.77 -1.38 30.26
C ARG A 176 17.48 -0.30 29.44
N TYR A 177 17.85 -0.59 28.20
CA TYR A 177 18.40 0.41 27.29
C TYR A 177 17.42 1.58 27.13
N LYS A 178 17.92 2.79 27.32
CA LYS A 178 17.23 4.06 26.97
C LYS A 178 18.22 4.94 26.22
N GLY A 179 17.81 5.46 25.05
CA GLY A 179 18.66 6.38 24.30
C GLY A 179 18.34 6.42 22.80
N LYS A 180 19.34 6.68 22.00
CA LYS A 180 19.23 6.90 20.52
C LYS A 180 18.44 5.80 19.80
N PHE A 181 18.44 4.57 20.27
CA PHE A 181 17.85 3.41 19.59
C PHE A 181 16.52 2.94 20.20
N ASP A 182 15.85 3.76 21.04
CA ASP A 182 14.58 3.36 21.66
C ASP A 182 13.51 2.98 20.65
N LEU A 183 13.39 3.75 19.55
CA LEU A 183 12.47 3.42 18.48
C LEU A 183 12.88 2.11 17.79
N ALA A 184 14.16 1.93 17.47
CA ALA A 184 14.65 0.70 16.85
C ALA A 184 14.45 -0.52 17.75
N LYS A 185 14.68 -0.36 19.07
CA LYS A 185 14.38 -1.39 20.08
C LYS A 185 12.91 -1.79 20.03
N SER A 186 12.00 -0.81 20.13
CA SER A 186 10.55 -1.06 20.06
C SER A 186 10.15 -1.78 18.78
N LEU A 187 10.70 -1.39 17.63
CA LEU A 187 10.43 -2.05 16.35
C LEU A 187 10.97 -3.49 16.29
N CYS A 188 12.11 -3.77 16.93
CA CYS A 188 12.65 -5.13 17.04
C CYS A 188 11.74 -5.98 17.95
N GLU A 189 11.34 -5.47 19.10
CA GLU A 189 10.43 -6.15 20.05
C GLU A 189 9.07 -6.48 19.43
N ASN A 190 8.58 -5.60 18.55
CA ASN A 190 7.34 -5.82 17.79
C ASN A 190 7.53 -6.72 16.55
N GLY A 191 8.76 -7.16 16.26
CA GLY A 191 9.04 -8.01 15.11
C GLY A 191 8.98 -7.30 13.75
N ASN A 192 9.17 -5.98 13.72
CA ASN A 192 9.06 -5.17 12.51
C ASN A 192 10.36 -5.02 11.72
N LEU A 193 11.54 -5.20 12.33
CA LEU A 193 12.81 -4.97 11.67
C LEU A 193 13.46 -6.27 11.20
N TYR A 194 13.88 -6.25 9.94
CA TYR A 194 14.53 -7.38 9.27
C TYR A 194 15.83 -6.95 8.61
N ARG A 195 16.86 -7.79 8.75
CA ARG A 195 18.14 -7.62 8.07
C ARG A 195 18.19 -8.45 6.79
N PHE A 196 18.61 -7.83 5.69
CA PHE A 196 18.70 -8.49 4.39
C PHE A 196 20.08 -8.25 3.75
N LYS A 197 20.71 -9.35 3.27
CA LYS A 197 22.04 -9.35 2.64
C LYS A 197 23.09 -8.62 3.47
N ASN A 198 23.00 -8.68 4.79
CA ASN A 198 23.90 -8.02 5.76
C ASN A 198 24.11 -6.50 5.53
N LYS A 199 23.27 -5.88 4.72
CA LYS A 199 23.42 -4.48 4.33
C LYS A 199 22.14 -3.65 4.50
N TYR A 200 20.99 -4.22 4.22
CA TYR A 200 19.73 -3.48 4.19
C TYR A 200 18.87 -3.83 5.41
N THR A 201 18.25 -2.83 6.00
CA THR A 201 17.24 -3.02 7.04
C THR A 201 15.88 -2.69 6.46
N PHE A 202 14.89 -3.56 6.69
CA PHE A 202 13.50 -3.34 6.30
C PHE A 202 12.63 -3.21 7.52
N TRP A 203 11.65 -2.33 7.43
CA TRP A 203 10.45 -2.40 8.23
C TRP A 203 9.44 -3.27 7.50
N ILE A 204 8.89 -4.25 8.21
CA ILE A 204 7.86 -5.15 7.68
C ILE A 204 6.67 -5.12 8.62
N PHE A 205 5.47 -4.97 8.08
CA PHE A 205 4.24 -5.16 8.86
C PHE A 205 4.26 -6.57 9.46
N PRO A 206 3.91 -6.75 10.76
CA PRO A 206 4.09 -8.06 11.40
C PRO A 206 3.39 -9.17 10.62
N PRO A 207 4.14 -10.18 10.13
CA PRO A 207 3.59 -11.15 9.18
C PRO A 207 2.49 -12.04 9.77
N ASP A 208 2.48 -12.26 11.07
CA ASP A 208 1.51 -13.10 11.80
C ASP A 208 0.29 -12.31 12.32
N PHE A 209 0.29 -10.98 12.16
CA PHE A 209 -0.74 -10.13 12.74
C PHE A 209 -2.12 -10.33 12.10
N LEU A 210 -2.18 -10.42 10.77
CA LEU A 210 -3.45 -10.61 10.08
C LEU A 210 -4.10 -11.98 10.38
N ALA A 211 -3.33 -12.95 10.85
CA ALA A 211 -3.84 -14.26 11.26
C ALA A 211 -4.61 -14.23 12.59
N GLN A 212 -4.53 -13.13 13.34
CA GLN A 212 -5.22 -12.98 14.63
C GLN A 212 -6.70 -12.61 14.49
N PHE A 213 -7.10 -12.22 13.29
CA PHE A 213 -8.48 -11.86 12.98
C PHE A 213 -9.32 -13.09 12.62
N SER A 214 -10.59 -13.06 12.99
CA SER A 214 -11.53 -14.11 12.55
C SER A 214 -11.74 -14.12 11.05
N GLU A 215 -11.74 -12.97 10.44
CA GLU A 215 -11.79 -12.75 8.98
C GLU A 215 -11.04 -11.48 8.62
N VAL A 216 -10.36 -11.50 7.47
CA VAL A 216 -9.67 -10.33 6.89
C VAL A 216 -10.20 -10.10 5.49
N TYR A 217 -10.66 -8.89 5.21
CA TYR A 217 -11.06 -8.42 3.88
C TYR A 217 -10.20 -7.23 3.47
N ILE A 218 -9.63 -7.28 2.26
CA ILE A 218 -8.86 -6.19 1.65
C ILE A 218 -9.57 -5.77 0.38
N LEU A 219 -10.02 -4.52 0.33
CA LEU A 219 -10.75 -3.97 -0.80
C LEU A 219 -9.75 -3.21 -1.69
N THR A 220 -9.61 -3.60 -2.93
CA THR A 220 -8.64 -2.95 -3.83
C THR A 220 -9.04 -3.08 -5.30
N TYR A 221 -8.18 -2.61 -6.20
CA TYR A 221 -8.22 -2.93 -7.61
C TYR A 221 -6.81 -3.24 -8.12
N LEU A 222 -6.72 -4.29 -8.94
CA LEU A 222 -5.46 -4.83 -9.45
C LEU A 222 -4.53 -5.29 -8.30
N TRP A 223 -5.07 -6.17 -7.46
CA TRP A 223 -4.34 -6.77 -6.34
C TRP A 223 -3.05 -7.47 -6.76
N LYS A 224 -3.13 -8.27 -7.83
CA LYS A 224 -2.02 -9.11 -8.29
C LYS A 224 -0.79 -8.29 -8.62
N ASN A 225 0.37 -8.71 -8.13
CA ASN A 225 1.67 -8.02 -8.23
C ASN A 225 1.75 -6.67 -7.47
N SER A 226 0.76 -6.33 -6.64
CA SER A 226 0.91 -5.23 -5.69
C SER A 226 1.96 -5.57 -4.62
N LEU A 227 2.45 -4.56 -3.91
CA LEU A 227 3.37 -4.78 -2.78
C LEU A 227 2.73 -5.68 -1.71
N MET A 228 1.44 -5.49 -1.44
CA MET A 228 0.71 -6.25 -0.44
C MET A 228 0.42 -7.70 -0.88
N ASP A 229 0.24 -7.95 -2.19
CA ASP A 229 0.18 -9.30 -2.75
C ASP A 229 1.52 -10.03 -2.56
N GLY A 230 2.63 -9.34 -2.87
CA GLY A 230 3.98 -9.87 -2.63
C GLY A 230 4.24 -10.18 -1.15
N TYR A 231 3.84 -9.28 -0.27
CA TYR A 231 3.92 -9.46 1.19
C TYR A 231 3.08 -10.66 1.65
N ALA A 232 1.81 -10.74 1.25
CA ALA A 232 0.91 -11.80 1.65
C ALA A 232 1.45 -13.19 1.26
N LYS A 233 1.94 -13.33 0.03
CA LYS A 233 2.55 -14.57 -0.46
C LYS A 233 3.85 -14.90 0.26
N ALA A 234 4.74 -13.91 0.46
CA ALA A 234 5.99 -14.08 1.18
C ALA A 234 5.77 -14.42 2.66
N SER A 235 4.62 -14.05 3.22
CA SER A 235 4.18 -14.35 4.58
C SER A 235 3.35 -15.63 4.70
N GLY A 236 3.18 -16.40 3.61
CA GLY A 236 2.46 -17.68 3.64
C GLY A 236 0.92 -17.57 3.72
N TYR A 237 0.36 -16.39 3.48
CA TYR A 237 -1.09 -16.22 3.44
C TYR A 237 -1.71 -16.85 2.19
N ARG A 238 -2.86 -17.50 2.36
CA ARG A 238 -3.74 -17.90 1.26
C ARG A 238 -4.65 -16.74 0.90
N VAL A 239 -4.81 -16.48 -0.38
CA VAL A 239 -5.67 -15.40 -0.87
C VAL A 239 -6.92 -15.99 -1.52
N HIS A 240 -8.09 -15.70 -0.95
CA HIS A 240 -9.36 -15.87 -1.62
C HIS A 240 -9.68 -14.59 -2.40
N HIS A 241 -9.76 -14.72 -3.71
CA HIS A 241 -9.86 -13.59 -4.62
C HIS A 241 -11.30 -13.46 -5.14
N TYR A 242 -11.92 -12.31 -4.90
CA TYR A 242 -13.31 -12.01 -5.25
C TYR A 242 -13.40 -10.78 -6.14
N SER A 243 -14.41 -10.75 -7.01
CA SER A 243 -14.93 -9.57 -7.67
C SER A 243 -16.28 -9.19 -7.10
N LEU A 244 -16.65 -7.90 -7.19
CA LEU A 244 -18.02 -7.45 -6.92
C LEU A 244 -18.84 -7.48 -8.21
N VAL A 245 -19.94 -8.20 -8.18
CA VAL A 245 -20.95 -8.20 -9.22
C VAL A 245 -22.31 -7.95 -8.53
N ASP A 246 -22.96 -6.85 -8.86
CA ASP A 246 -24.23 -6.44 -8.23
C ASP A 246 -24.16 -6.41 -6.69
N TYR A 247 -23.08 -5.83 -6.17
CA TYR A 247 -22.74 -5.75 -4.73
C TYR A 247 -22.63 -7.10 -4.02
N GLN A 248 -22.45 -8.19 -4.75
CA GLN A 248 -22.21 -9.52 -4.21
C GLN A 248 -20.78 -9.99 -4.52
N LEU A 249 -20.18 -10.72 -3.60
CA LEU A 249 -18.88 -11.36 -3.83
C LEU A 249 -19.06 -12.58 -4.73
N LYS A 250 -18.34 -12.58 -5.86
CA LYS A 250 -18.18 -13.74 -6.74
C LYS A 250 -16.70 -14.09 -6.87
N ALA A 251 -16.37 -15.33 -7.13
CA ALA A 251 -15.00 -15.72 -7.43
C ALA A 251 -14.42 -14.80 -8.50
N HIS A 252 -13.20 -14.31 -8.30
CA HIS A 252 -12.59 -13.35 -9.21
C HIS A 252 -12.36 -13.97 -10.59
N ALA A 253 -12.87 -13.31 -11.62
CA ALA A 253 -12.61 -13.61 -13.00
C ALA A 253 -12.57 -12.32 -13.82
N LEU A 254 -11.62 -12.21 -14.74
CA LEU A 254 -11.53 -11.04 -15.62
C LEU A 254 -12.81 -10.84 -16.47
N ALA A 255 -13.51 -11.94 -16.81
CA ALA A 255 -14.79 -11.91 -17.49
C ALA A 255 -15.86 -11.13 -16.74
N ASN A 256 -15.82 -11.08 -15.39
CA ASN A 256 -16.78 -10.34 -14.57
C ASN A 256 -16.71 -8.83 -14.80
N GLU A 257 -15.60 -8.32 -15.31
CA GLU A 257 -15.36 -6.89 -15.55
C GLU A 257 -15.23 -6.54 -17.04
N SER A 258 -15.40 -7.50 -17.95
CA SER A 258 -15.14 -7.29 -19.40
C SER A 258 -15.96 -6.15 -19.99
N HIS A 259 -17.25 -6.06 -19.68
CA HIS A 259 -18.14 -4.99 -20.13
C HIS A 259 -17.76 -3.62 -19.53
N LEU A 260 -17.32 -3.59 -18.26
CA LEU A 260 -16.87 -2.37 -17.61
C LEU A 260 -15.57 -1.85 -18.22
N ARG A 261 -14.65 -2.76 -18.52
CA ARG A 261 -13.38 -2.43 -19.17
C ARG A 261 -13.62 -1.89 -20.59
N ALA A 262 -14.54 -2.49 -21.35
CA ALA A 262 -14.93 -1.99 -22.65
C ALA A 262 -15.52 -0.56 -22.53
N ALA A 263 -16.50 -0.35 -21.67
CA ALA A 263 -17.11 0.96 -21.44
C ALA A 263 -16.09 2.02 -20.98
N MET A 264 -15.10 1.62 -20.16
CA MET A 264 -14.04 2.55 -19.76
C MET A 264 -13.06 2.85 -20.89
N SER A 265 -12.73 1.88 -21.74
CA SER A 265 -11.84 2.10 -22.88
C SER A 265 -12.44 3.09 -23.90
N GLU A 266 -13.74 3.11 -24.07
CA GLU A 266 -14.44 4.08 -24.92
C GLU A 266 -14.35 5.53 -24.39
N LYS A 267 -14.21 5.71 -23.07
CA LYS A 267 -14.03 7.02 -22.44
C LYS A 267 -12.59 7.55 -22.51
N ILE A 268 -11.63 6.73 -22.91
CA ILE A 268 -10.20 7.10 -22.92
C ILE A 268 -9.70 7.27 -24.34
N THR A 269 -9.24 8.48 -24.66
CA THR A 269 -8.49 8.74 -25.89
C THR A 269 -6.99 8.79 -25.56
N ILE A 270 -6.23 7.79 -26.05
CA ILE A 270 -4.78 7.76 -25.92
C ILE A 270 -4.18 8.57 -27.07
N ILE A 271 -3.43 9.64 -26.73
CA ILE A 271 -2.74 10.44 -27.72
C ILE A 271 -1.42 9.78 -28.07
N THR A 272 -1.33 9.26 -29.30
CA THR A 272 -0.18 8.50 -29.81
C THR A 272 0.74 9.33 -30.70
N ASP A 273 0.60 10.68 -30.71
CA ASP A 273 1.45 11.58 -31.48
C ASP A 273 2.93 11.34 -31.15
N SER A 274 3.72 10.89 -32.13
CA SER A 274 5.14 10.56 -31.98
C SER A 274 5.98 11.76 -31.50
N LYS A 275 5.61 12.99 -31.87
CA LYS A 275 6.31 14.20 -31.42
C LYS A 275 6.10 14.46 -29.93
N LEU A 276 4.94 14.12 -29.38
CA LEU A 276 4.66 14.25 -27.94
C LEU A 276 5.23 13.09 -27.11
N ASN A 277 5.29 11.89 -27.70
CA ASN A 277 5.68 10.66 -27.00
C ASN A 277 7.11 10.22 -27.32
N ALA A 278 7.91 11.02 -28.02
CA ALA A 278 9.29 10.70 -28.42
C ALA A 278 10.26 10.46 -27.23
N ILE A 279 9.87 10.71 -26.00
CA ILE A 279 10.69 10.44 -24.80
C ILE A 279 11.07 8.98 -24.70
N GLY A 280 10.18 8.06 -25.16
CA GLY A 280 10.47 6.63 -25.21
C GLY A 280 11.56 6.26 -26.22
N ASP A 281 11.76 7.10 -27.24
CA ASP A 281 12.73 6.90 -28.31
C ASP A 281 14.10 7.53 -28.01
N ILE A 282 14.23 8.27 -26.91
CA ILE A 282 15.52 8.80 -26.47
C ILE A 282 16.47 7.62 -26.20
N PRO A 283 17.66 7.59 -26.84
CA PRO A 283 18.59 6.51 -26.69
C PRO A 283 18.83 6.19 -25.23
N LYS A 284 18.68 4.93 -24.85
CA LYS A 284 18.93 4.47 -23.48
C LYS A 284 20.38 4.77 -23.13
N LEU A 285 20.62 5.52 -22.09
CA LEU A 285 21.94 5.68 -21.50
C LEU A 285 22.36 4.35 -20.85
N GLY A 286 22.84 3.40 -21.68
CA GLY A 286 23.20 2.05 -21.28
C GLY A 286 22.01 1.07 -21.13
N PRO A 287 22.27 -0.23 -20.96
CA PRO A 287 21.28 -1.31 -21.07
C PRO A 287 20.25 -1.38 -19.92
N LYS A 288 20.35 -0.49 -18.92
CA LYS A 288 19.52 -0.54 -17.71
C LYS A 288 18.66 0.70 -17.45
N THR A 289 18.63 1.67 -18.37
CA THR A 289 17.89 2.91 -18.14
C THR A 289 16.54 2.87 -18.83
N CYS A 290 15.47 2.97 -18.02
CA CYS A 290 14.11 3.09 -18.51
C CYS A 290 13.69 4.56 -18.47
N PRO A 291 13.32 5.20 -19.59
CA PRO A 291 12.85 6.57 -19.62
C PRO A 291 11.74 6.83 -18.60
N LEU A 292 11.72 8.02 -18.03
CA LEU A 292 10.77 8.47 -17.00
C LEU A 292 10.82 7.70 -15.65
N SER A 293 11.79 6.80 -15.45
CA SER A 293 12.01 6.19 -14.14
C SER A 293 12.74 7.17 -13.20
N ALA A 294 12.66 6.92 -11.88
CA ALA A 294 13.32 7.75 -10.88
C ALA A 294 14.84 7.85 -11.11
N THR A 295 15.47 6.72 -11.43
CA THR A 295 16.90 6.68 -11.75
C THR A 295 17.22 7.42 -13.04
N TRP A 296 16.40 7.24 -14.07
CA TRP A 296 16.58 7.95 -15.34
C TRP A 296 16.54 9.46 -15.11
N TYR A 297 15.54 10.01 -14.40
CA TYR A 297 15.43 11.43 -14.10
C TYR A 297 16.64 12.01 -13.35
N LYS A 298 17.25 11.22 -12.46
CA LYS A 298 18.45 11.68 -11.70
C LYS A 298 19.68 11.92 -12.57
N HIS A 299 19.75 11.28 -13.73
CA HIS A 299 20.90 11.34 -14.64
C HIS A 299 20.62 12.21 -15.88
N GLN A 300 19.47 12.91 -15.92
CA GLN A 300 19.18 13.79 -17.05
C GLN A 300 19.74 15.19 -16.85
N GLU A 301 20.27 15.75 -17.93
CA GLU A 301 20.66 17.14 -18.02
C GLU A 301 19.43 18.06 -18.07
N ASP A 302 19.62 19.33 -17.73
CA ASP A 302 18.54 20.33 -17.69
C ASP A 302 17.91 20.58 -19.07
N ASN A 303 18.66 20.43 -20.16
CA ASN A 303 18.15 20.52 -21.53
C ASN A 303 17.11 19.43 -21.84
N VAL A 304 17.32 18.19 -21.38
CA VAL A 304 16.37 17.08 -21.54
C VAL A 304 15.11 17.35 -20.72
N LEU A 305 15.26 17.80 -19.48
CA LEU A 305 14.11 18.16 -18.62
C LEU A 305 13.32 19.34 -19.18
N LYS A 306 14.00 20.33 -19.78
CA LYS A 306 13.36 21.43 -20.50
C LYS A 306 12.63 20.93 -21.75
N GLY A 307 13.18 19.95 -22.44
CA GLY A 307 12.50 19.25 -23.55
C GLY A 307 11.19 18.61 -23.10
N ILE A 308 11.19 17.87 -22.01
CA ILE A 308 9.98 17.26 -21.42
C ILE A 308 8.97 18.34 -21.01
N HIS A 309 9.42 19.38 -20.32
CA HIS A 309 8.58 20.53 -19.98
C HIS A 309 7.87 21.10 -21.21
N ASN A 310 8.60 21.32 -22.30
CA ASN A 310 8.05 21.86 -23.55
C ASN A 310 7.02 20.91 -24.19
N LEU A 311 7.23 19.59 -24.12
CA LEU A 311 6.26 18.60 -24.60
C LEU A 311 4.95 18.68 -23.79
N ILE A 312 5.03 18.74 -22.45
CA ILE A 312 3.84 18.87 -21.59
C ILE A 312 3.13 20.20 -21.84
N TYR A 313 3.90 21.29 -21.95
CA TYR A 313 3.35 22.61 -22.25
C TYR A 313 2.63 22.65 -23.60
N ASN A 314 3.27 22.08 -24.65
CA ASN A 314 2.68 21.98 -25.99
C ASN A 314 1.39 21.14 -25.98
N TYR A 315 1.37 20.02 -25.25
CA TYR A 315 0.20 19.20 -25.07
C TYR A 315 -0.97 20.03 -24.50
N TYR A 316 -0.78 20.68 -23.37
CA TYR A 316 -1.85 21.41 -22.69
C TYR A 316 -2.25 22.70 -23.41
N LYS A 317 -1.36 23.32 -24.17
CA LYS A 317 -1.66 24.56 -24.88
C LYS A 317 -2.27 24.34 -26.27
N ASN A 318 -1.78 23.33 -26.98
CA ASN A 318 -2.03 23.23 -28.42
C ASN A 318 -2.77 21.94 -28.85
N ARG A 319 -2.84 20.92 -27.98
CA ARG A 319 -3.39 19.62 -28.34
C ARG A 319 -4.70 19.27 -27.65
N VAL A 320 -4.97 19.89 -26.52
CA VAL A 320 -6.20 19.66 -25.76
C VAL A 320 -6.99 20.95 -25.61
N SER A 321 -8.30 20.81 -25.55
CA SER A 321 -9.21 21.94 -25.43
C SER A 321 -9.65 22.15 -23.96
N GLY A 322 -9.99 23.39 -23.63
CA GLY A 322 -10.63 23.72 -22.37
C GLY A 322 -9.70 24.44 -21.36
N PRO A 323 -10.28 24.90 -20.27
CA PRO A 323 -9.57 25.68 -19.26
C PRO A 323 -8.56 24.85 -18.48
N ALA A 324 -7.52 25.52 -17.95
CA ALA A 324 -6.44 24.90 -17.16
C ALA A 324 -6.91 24.02 -15.99
N LYS A 325 -8.12 24.28 -15.46
CA LYS A 325 -8.72 23.45 -14.39
C LYS A 325 -9.00 22.01 -14.80
N LEU A 326 -9.13 21.73 -16.11
CA LEU A 326 -9.34 20.38 -16.64
C LEU A 326 -8.04 19.57 -16.77
N SER A 327 -6.89 20.20 -16.55
CA SER A 327 -5.58 19.54 -16.65
C SER A 327 -5.27 18.71 -15.41
N MET A 328 -4.76 17.50 -15.60
CA MET A 328 -4.21 16.64 -14.55
C MET A 328 -2.88 16.05 -15.01
N TRP A 329 -1.83 16.23 -14.23
CA TRP A 329 -0.52 15.69 -14.58
C TRP A 329 0.23 15.18 -13.36
N THR A 330 1.20 14.30 -13.60
CA THR A 330 2.07 13.79 -12.56
C THR A 330 3.49 13.57 -13.05
N CYS A 331 4.42 13.66 -12.12
CA CYS A 331 5.81 13.27 -12.23
C CYS A 331 6.35 12.97 -10.83
N TYR A 332 7.58 12.49 -10.72
CA TYR A 332 8.22 12.39 -9.40
C TYR A 332 8.32 13.77 -8.75
N SER A 333 8.04 13.86 -7.45
CA SER A 333 7.99 15.12 -6.69
C SER A 333 9.26 15.96 -6.84
N ALA A 334 10.43 15.33 -6.90
CA ALA A 334 11.71 16.00 -7.13
C ALA A 334 11.81 16.71 -8.50
N GLN A 335 11.05 16.27 -9.50
CA GLN A 335 11.06 16.83 -10.85
C GLN A 335 9.95 17.87 -11.05
N ARG A 336 8.96 17.92 -10.16
CA ARG A 336 7.84 18.85 -10.26
C ARG A 336 8.26 20.32 -10.47
N PRO A 337 9.27 20.89 -9.77
CA PRO A 337 9.70 22.27 -9.98
C PRO A 337 10.19 22.54 -11.40
N LYS A 338 10.84 21.55 -12.05
CA LYS A 338 11.39 21.67 -13.41
C LYS A 338 10.37 21.41 -14.51
N LEU A 339 9.34 20.60 -14.23
CA LEU A 339 8.34 20.20 -15.24
C LEU A 339 7.03 20.99 -15.17
N LYS A 340 6.77 21.76 -14.10
CA LYS A 340 5.58 22.61 -13.98
C LYS A 340 5.61 23.74 -15.01
N GLY A 341 4.45 24.14 -15.54
CA GLY A 341 4.33 25.23 -16.51
C GLY A 341 3.02 26.00 -16.43
N ALA A 342 2.96 27.12 -17.15
CA ALA A 342 1.77 27.95 -17.25
C ALA A 342 0.59 27.14 -17.83
N GLY A 343 -0.61 27.33 -17.26
CA GLY A 343 -1.83 26.69 -17.73
C GLY A 343 -2.09 25.28 -17.16
N TYR A 344 -1.10 24.58 -16.58
CA TYR A 344 -1.33 23.24 -16.02
C TYR A 344 -0.71 22.98 -14.64
N SER A 345 0.14 23.88 -14.12
CA SER A 345 0.88 23.63 -12.86
C SER A 345 0.00 23.31 -11.65
N LYS A 346 -1.21 23.90 -11.58
CA LYS A 346 -2.22 23.62 -10.53
C LYS A 346 -2.88 22.22 -10.68
N GLY A 347 -2.69 21.59 -11.84
CA GLY A 347 -3.21 20.25 -12.15
C GLY A 347 -2.36 19.09 -11.62
N PHE A 348 -1.31 19.35 -10.85
CA PHE A 348 -0.46 18.30 -10.32
C PHE A 348 -1.21 17.42 -9.31
N VAL A 349 -1.18 16.11 -9.55
CA VAL A 349 -1.71 15.06 -8.66
C VAL A 349 -0.64 14.00 -8.53
N SER A 350 -0.18 13.74 -7.32
CA SER A 350 0.84 12.71 -7.08
C SER A 350 0.41 11.34 -7.60
N CYS A 351 1.32 10.54 -8.15
CA CYS A 351 1.02 9.20 -8.66
C CYS A 351 0.53 8.24 -7.57
N ASN A 352 0.91 8.48 -6.32
CA ASN A 352 0.46 7.71 -5.16
C ASN A 352 -0.72 8.36 -4.42
N ALA A 353 -1.35 9.41 -4.95
CA ALA A 353 -2.57 9.96 -4.38
C ALA A 353 -3.65 8.87 -4.35
N ARG A 354 -4.29 8.66 -3.19
CA ARG A 354 -5.33 7.65 -3.01
C ARG A 354 -6.67 8.30 -2.68
N ALA A 355 -7.76 7.58 -2.94
CA ALA A 355 -9.13 7.83 -2.45
C ALA A 355 -9.62 9.29 -2.45
N THR A 356 -9.24 10.12 -3.45
CA THR A 356 -9.78 11.48 -3.58
C THR A 356 -10.73 11.61 -4.76
N ASN A 357 -11.83 12.31 -4.55
CA ASN A 357 -12.82 12.64 -5.59
C ASN A 357 -12.67 14.09 -6.10
N GLU A 358 -11.69 14.83 -5.60
CA GLU A 358 -11.49 16.26 -5.90
C GLU A 358 -11.16 16.54 -7.37
N HIS A 359 -10.68 15.53 -8.10
CA HIS A 359 -10.18 15.69 -9.47
C HIS A 359 -11.13 15.16 -10.55
N ARG A 360 -12.37 14.76 -10.19
CA ARG A 360 -13.34 14.18 -11.14
C ARG A 360 -13.67 15.08 -12.33
N HIS A 361 -13.50 16.37 -12.21
CA HIS A 361 -13.71 17.33 -13.31
C HIS A 361 -12.57 17.36 -14.32
N ARG A 362 -11.47 16.65 -14.10
CA ARG A 362 -10.26 16.74 -14.95
C ARG A 362 -10.31 15.72 -16.06
N THR A 363 -10.16 16.19 -17.30
CA THR A 363 -10.30 15.39 -18.52
C THR A 363 -9.00 15.23 -19.31
N ASN A 364 -8.05 16.15 -19.16
CA ASN A 364 -6.80 16.17 -19.93
C ASN A 364 -5.64 15.70 -19.05
N LEU A 365 -5.06 14.54 -19.35
CA LEU A 365 -4.12 13.85 -18.48
C LEU A 365 -2.73 13.75 -19.11
N ALA A 366 -1.67 13.99 -18.32
CA ALA A 366 -0.28 13.72 -18.69
C ALA A 366 0.44 12.94 -17.56
N TYR A 367 0.83 11.71 -17.84
CA TYR A 367 1.48 10.81 -16.88
C TYR A 367 2.97 10.68 -17.23
N MET A 368 3.84 11.34 -16.47
CA MET A 368 5.27 11.45 -16.74
C MET A 368 6.10 10.60 -15.77
N ILE A 369 5.66 9.37 -15.55
CA ILE A 369 6.32 8.43 -14.64
C ILE A 369 6.38 7.05 -15.30
N ASN A 370 7.54 6.40 -15.21
CA ASN A 370 7.65 4.96 -15.36
C ASN A 370 7.94 4.39 -13.96
N LEU A 371 6.92 3.83 -13.34
CA LEU A 371 6.98 3.39 -11.96
C LEU A 371 7.52 1.97 -11.87
N TYR A 372 8.47 1.77 -10.97
CA TYR A 372 9.00 0.47 -10.60
C TYR A 372 8.89 0.28 -9.09
N MET A 373 8.63 -0.96 -8.67
CA MET A 373 8.84 -1.32 -7.28
C MET A 373 10.31 -1.06 -6.90
N VAL A 374 10.54 -0.53 -5.73
CA VAL A 374 11.91 -0.25 -5.24
C VAL A 374 12.76 -1.51 -5.41
N PRO A 375 13.89 -1.47 -6.16
CA PRO A 375 14.61 -2.68 -6.57
C PRO A 375 15.00 -3.60 -5.42
N ILE A 376 15.40 -3.02 -4.27
CA ILE A 376 15.80 -3.83 -3.12
C ILE A 376 14.60 -4.48 -2.42
N VAL A 377 13.43 -3.82 -2.42
CA VAL A 377 12.18 -4.40 -1.90
C VAL A 377 11.73 -5.55 -2.80
N LYS A 378 11.78 -5.36 -4.13
CA LYS A 378 11.53 -6.44 -5.10
C LYS A 378 12.46 -7.63 -4.85
N THR A 379 13.77 -7.39 -4.75
CA THR A 379 14.75 -8.45 -4.49
C THR A 379 14.47 -9.18 -3.17
N PHE A 380 14.02 -8.45 -2.14
CA PHE A 380 13.65 -9.05 -0.86
C PHE A 380 12.44 -9.98 -1.02
N ILE A 381 11.39 -9.55 -1.70
CA ILE A 381 10.19 -10.37 -1.96
C ILE A 381 10.56 -11.59 -2.82
N GLU A 382 11.36 -11.40 -3.87
CA GLU A 382 11.80 -12.48 -4.76
C GLU A 382 12.70 -13.51 -4.05
N SER A 383 13.48 -13.09 -3.06
CA SER A 383 14.26 -14.03 -2.23
C SER A 383 13.39 -14.94 -1.37
N ARG A 384 12.09 -14.63 -1.22
CA ARG A 384 11.06 -15.43 -0.55
C ARG A 384 10.25 -16.30 -1.52
N GLY A 385 10.75 -16.47 -2.76
CA GLY A 385 10.11 -17.30 -3.79
C GLY A 385 8.94 -16.65 -4.54
N VAL A 386 8.67 -15.35 -4.31
CA VAL A 386 7.55 -14.63 -4.93
C VAL A 386 8.03 -13.78 -6.09
N LYS A 387 7.56 -14.06 -7.30
CA LYS A 387 7.87 -13.24 -8.50
C LYS A 387 6.94 -12.04 -8.57
N ILE A 388 7.50 -10.87 -8.90
CA ILE A 388 6.77 -9.61 -9.12
C ILE A 388 6.90 -9.19 -10.57
N ASP A 389 5.75 -9.05 -11.23
CA ASP A 389 5.65 -8.47 -12.56
C ASP A 389 5.65 -6.93 -12.43
N GLN A 390 6.73 -6.29 -12.91
CA GLN A 390 6.90 -4.84 -12.82
C GLN A 390 5.94 -4.07 -13.72
N ASP A 391 5.55 -4.64 -14.86
CA ASP A 391 4.63 -3.98 -15.78
C ASP A 391 3.21 -3.95 -15.17
N GLN A 392 2.79 -5.04 -14.54
CA GLN A 392 1.52 -5.09 -13.81
C GLN A 392 1.53 -4.15 -12.58
N TYR A 393 2.65 -4.06 -11.87
CA TYR A 393 2.83 -3.11 -10.77
C TYR A 393 2.68 -1.66 -11.25
N ALA A 394 3.36 -1.29 -12.34
CA ALA A 394 3.27 0.04 -12.94
C ALA A 394 1.87 0.35 -13.50
N LEU A 395 1.26 -0.63 -14.17
CA LEU A 395 -0.11 -0.51 -14.71
C LEU A 395 -1.13 -0.25 -13.60
N SER A 396 -1.03 -0.96 -12.47
CA SER A 396 -1.91 -0.75 -11.32
C SER A 396 -1.87 0.71 -10.82
N ALA A 397 -0.68 1.28 -10.69
CA ALA A 397 -0.51 2.67 -10.26
C ALA A 397 -1.05 3.67 -11.29
N LEU A 398 -0.77 3.45 -12.59
CA LEU A 398 -1.28 4.28 -13.67
C LEU A 398 -2.80 4.29 -13.71
N VAL A 399 -3.42 3.11 -13.69
CA VAL A 399 -4.88 2.97 -13.74
C VAL A 399 -5.53 3.62 -12.52
N GLN A 400 -5.01 3.37 -11.31
CA GLN A 400 -5.50 4.01 -10.10
C GLN A 400 -5.39 5.54 -10.17
N TRP A 401 -4.35 6.09 -10.80
CA TRP A 401 -4.20 7.52 -10.99
C TRP A 401 -5.18 8.07 -12.02
N ILE A 402 -5.38 7.40 -13.16
CA ILE A 402 -6.37 7.79 -14.18
C ILE A 402 -7.78 7.87 -13.57
N PHE A 403 -8.14 6.91 -12.73
CA PHE A 403 -9.44 6.88 -12.06
C PHE A 403 -9.66 7.98 -11.00
N ARG A 404 -8.73 8.92 -10.80
CA ARG A 404 -8.97 10.18 -10.06
C ARG A 404 -9.64 11.24 -10.92
N SER A 405 -9.57 11.10 -12.24
CA SER A 405 -10.09 12.04 -13.22
C SER A 405 -11.57 11.82 -13.52
N ALA A 406 -12.06 12.48 -14.54
CA ALA A 406 -13.45 12.42 -15.02
C ALA A 406 -13.91 11.05 -15.53
N ILE A 407 -13.04 10.08 -15.68
CA ILE A 407 -13.39 8.72 -16.15
C ILE A 407 -14.40 8.02 -15.24
N ARG A 408 -14.54 8.45 -13.98
CA ARG A 408 -15.46 7.85 -13.01
C ARG A 408 -16.93 8.23 -13.21
N ASP A 409 -17.18 9.32 -13.91
CA ASP A 409 -18.51 9.86 -14.20
C ASP A 409 -18.85 9.50 -15.66
#